data_2ce90c871738f93e82d3b60b7b051522
#
_entry.id   2ce90c871738f93e82d3b60b7b051522
#
_cell.length_a   1.000
_cell.length_b   1.000
_cell.length_c   1.000
_cell.angle_alpha   90.00
_cell.angle_beta   90.00
_cell.angle_gamma   90.00
#
_symmetry.space_group_name_H-M   'P 1'
#
loop_
_entity.id
_entity.type
_entity.pdbx_description
1 polymer ?
#
loop_
_entity_poly.entity_id
_entity_poly.type
_entity_poly.pdbx_seq_one_letter_code
_entity_poly.pdbx_strand_id
1 'polypeptide(L)'
;MKEMEVYSKILLQTCIVDIIGIVLFVIVQPVFVSDNGIGTVWEYGITHYLPNPWQFLSFILYAFMIRFTSVNVCSQYIFRYLTVVRSVNIRRKHYLAIIISVLLPIILLFTLSFLSNNPTPENEHLTNYELTQILEIDNYTMENYVVGMRTRSTNLSSISSKYATFLTFITYSIIIICGIRIQYFVRCEYIGPNLEIMRKVNKQISIVLWSQVKIFQ
;
A
#
# COMPACT_ATOMS: atom_id res chain seq x y z
N MET A 1 -16.84 -12.90 -23.28
CA MET A 1 -16.35 -11.56 -23.67
C MET A 1 -16.64 -10.46 -22.64
N LYS A 2 -17.82 -10.39 -22.00
CA LYS A 2 -18.11 -9.38 -20.95
C LYS A 2 -17.18 -9.46 -19.71
N GLU A 3 -16.74 -10.63 -19.32
CA GLU A 3 -15.82 -10.84 -18.20
C GLU A 3 -14.43 -10.26 -18.48
N MET A 4 -13.94 -10.39 -19.71
CA MET A 4 -12.66 -9.81 -20.16
C MET A 4 -12.69 -8.28 -20.13
N GLU A 5 -13.83 -7.68 -20.49
CA GLU A 5 -13.99 -6.23 -20.45
C GLU A 5 -13.94 -5.67 -19.02
N VAL A 6 -14.61 -6.34 -18.08
CA VAL A 6 -14.58 -5.94 -16.68
C VAL A 6 -13.16 -6.08 -16.11
N TYR A 7 -12.47 -7.17 -16.47
CA TYR A 7 -11.11 -7.42 -16.04
C TYR A 7 -10.12 -6.37 -16.57
N SER A 8 -10.26 -6.00 -17.83
CA SER A 8 -9.44 -4.93 -18.45
C SER A 8 -9.60 -3.59 -17.72
N LYS A 9 -10.82 -3.24 -17.30
CA LYS A 9 -11.09 -2.02 -16.51
C LYS A 9 -10.42 -2.05 -15.15
N ILE A 10 -10.42 -3.21 -14.48
CA ILE A 10 -9.75 -3.39 -13.18
C ILE A 10 -8.23 -3.23 -13.33
N LEU A 11 -7.65 -3.83 -14.39
CA LEU A 11 -6.23 -3.69 -14.68
C LEU A 11 -5.84 -2.23 -14.97
N LEU A 12 -6.65 -1.53 -15.76
CA LEU A 12 -6.45 -0.12 -16.04
C LEU A 12 -6.50 0.74 -14.76
N GLN A 13 -7.46 0.47 -13.88
CA GLN A 13 -7.52 1.14 -12.58
C GLN A 13 -6.24 0.93 -11.76
N THR A 14 -5.69 -0.27 -11.77
CA THR A 14 -4.43 -0.56 -11.06
C THR A 14 -3.27 0.22 -11.65
N CYS A 15 -3.13 0.23 -12.97
CA CYS A 15 -2.09 1.03 -13.62
C CYS A 15 -2.18 2.51 -13.27
N ILE A 16 -3.39 3.07 -13.20
CA ILE A 16 -3.58 4.47 -12.78
C ILE A 16 -3.13 4.67 -11.34
N VAL A 17 -3.51 3.78 -10.43
CA VAL A 17 -3.10 3.85 -9.02
C VAL A 17 -1.59 3.74 -8.87
N ASP A 18 -0.95 2.83 -9.61
CA ASP A 18 0.50 2.65 -9.60
C ASP A 18 1.23 3.92 -10.13
N ILE A 19 0.72 4.52 -11.21
CA ILE A 19 1.26 5.78 -11.75
C ILE A 19 1.16 6.90 -10.71
N ILE A 20 0.01 7.05 -10.05
CA ILE A 20 -0.18 8.06 -9.00
C ILE A 20 0.80 7.79 -7.84
N GLY A 21 0.99 6.54 -7.45
CA GLY A 21 1.96 6.15 -6.42
C GLY A 21 3.39 6.53 -6.78
N ILE A 22 3.81 6.29 -8.03
CA ILE A 22 5.14 6.67 -8.54
C ILE A 22 5.31 8.18 -8.56
N VAL A 23 4.30 8.93 -9.01
CA VAL A 23 4.35 10.40 -9.03
C VAL A 23 4.51 10.95 -7.61
N LEU A 24 3.75 10.42 -6.64
CA LEU A 24 3.89 10.81 -5.24
C LEU A 24 5.26 10.42 -4.67
N PHE A 25 5.80 9.27 -5.04
CA PHE A 25 7.16 8.87 -4.64
C PHE A 25 8.21 9.87 -5.13
N VAL A 26 8.12 10.31 -6.38
CA VAL A 26 9.04 11.32 -6.95
C VAL A 26 8.90 12.68 -6.28
N ILE A 27 7.67 13.04 -5.86
CA ILE A 27 7.39 14.32 -5.19
C ILE A 27 7.90 14.30 -3.75
N VAL A 28 7.71 13.21 -3.02
CA VAL A 28 8.04 13.09 -1.59
C VAL A 28 9.47 12.63 -1.37
N GLN A 29 9.97 11.68 -2.17
CA GLN A 29 11.29 11.04 -2.04
C GLN A 29 11.64 10.67 -0.59
N PRO A 30 10.87 9.80 0.06
CA PRO A 30 11.09 9.48 1.47
C PRO A 30 12.36 8.64 1.64
N VAL A 31 13.20 9.04 2.55
CA VAL A 31 14.38 8.30 2.99
C VAL A 31 14.10 7.73 4.37
N PHE A 32 14.20 6.41 4.49
CA PHE A 32 14.00 5.72 5.76
C PHE A 32 15.34 5.47 6.42
N VAL A 33 15.48 5.97 7.63
CA VAL A 33 16.65 5.74 8.46
C VAL A 33 16.20 5.02 9.72
N SER A 34 16.91 3.97 10.12
CA SER A 34 16.64 3.25 11.35
C SER A 34 17.91 3.14 12.17
N ASP A 35 17.88 3.69 13.36
CA ASP A 35 18.95 3.57 14.34
C ASP A 35 18.39 3.09 15.68
N ASN A 36 19.07 2.11 16.30
CA ASN A 36 18.72 1.55 17.61
C ASN A 36 17.23 1.16 17.76
N GLY A 37 16.60 0.70 16.68
CA GLY A 37 15.18 0.31 16.65
C GLY A 37 14.22 1.49 16.55
N ILE A 38 14.70 2.69 16.32
CA ILE A 38 13.90 3.88 16.08
C ILE A 38 13.93 4.18 14.59
N GLY A 39 12.76 4.08 13.94
CA GLY A 39 12.61 4.45 12.53
C GLY A 39 12.35 5.94 12.39
N THR A 40 13.10 6.59 11.51
CA THR A 40 12.91 8.00 11.15
C THR A 40 12.72 8.09 9.65
N VAL A 41 11.83 8.95 9.19
CA VAL A 41 11.59 9.20 7.77
C VAL A 41 11.92 10.63 7.44
N TRP A 42 12.70 10.81 6.40
CA TRP A 42 13.10 12.11 5.87
C TRP A 42 12.58 12.28 4.44
N GLU A 43 12.04 13.45 4.12
CA GLU A 43 11.60 13.80 2.78
C GLU A 43 12.69 14.60 2.06
N TYR A 44 13.16 14.07 0.93
CA TYR A 44 14.18 14.72 0.10
C TYR A 44 13.58 15.40 -1.14
N GLY A 45 12.31 15.16 -1.42
CA GLY A 45 11.62 15.67 -2.60
C GLY A 45 11.18 17.14 -2.50
N ILE A 46 10.34 17.54 -3.43
CA ILE A 46 9.81 18.92 -3.52
C ILE A 46 9.01 19.31 -2.27
N THR A 47 8.41 18.34 -1.60
CA THR A 47 7.68 18.52 -0.35
C THR A 47 8.55 19.04 0.78
N HIS A 48 9.86 18.88 0.68
CA HIS A 48 10.84 19.46 1.60
C HIS A 48 10.68 20.98 1.80
N TYR A 49 10.24 21.71 0.79
CA TYR A 49 10.05 23.17 0.86
C TYR A 49 8.69 23.60 1.39
N LEU A 50 7.81 22.65 1.72
CA LEU A 50 6.49 22.96 2.25
C LEU A 50 6.56 23.22 3.77
N PRO A 51 5.81 24.21 4.29
CA PRO A 51 5.71 24.39 5.72
C PRO A 51 4.92 23.27 6.40
N ASN A 52 5.20 23.01 7.67
CA ASN A 52 4.35 22.13 8.47
C ASN A 52 2.91 22.70 8.56
N PRO A 53 1.87 21.88 8.45
CA PRO A 53 1.83 20.40 8.46
C PRO A 53 1.84 19.74 7.07
N TRP A 54 2.05 20.52 5.98
CA TRP A 54 1.87 20.00 4.61
C TRP A 54 2.87 18.90 4.23
N GLN A 55 4.09 18.96 4.75
CA GLN A 55 5.08 17.92 4.57
C GLN A 55 4.60 16.59 5.14
N PHE A 56 4.22 16.60 6.42
CA PHE A 56 3.70 15.43 7.09
C PHE A 56 2.47 14.83 6.38
N LEU A 57 1.57 15.70 5.89
CA LEU A 57 0.42 15.27 5.10
C LEU A 57 0.84 14.62 3.77
N SER A 58 1.86 15.15 3.11
CA SER A 58 2.40 14.59 1.86
C SER A 58 2.97 13.20 2.09
N PHE A 59 3.73 13.00 3.17
CA PHE A 59 4.25 11.70 3.56
C PHE A 59 3.13 10.71 3.89
N ILE A 60 2.13 11.13 4.66
CA ILE A 60 0.97 10.30 5.00
C ILE A 60 0.21 9.90 3.73
N LEU A 61 0.02 10.81 2.79
CA LEU A 61 -0.63 10.52 1.51
C LEU A 61 0.17 9.50 0.68
N TYR A 62 1.50 9.67 0.61
CA TYR A 62 2.39 8.72 -0.04
C TYR A 62 2.29 7.32 0.60
N ALA A 63 2.43 7.25 1.93
CA ALA A 63 2.32 6.00 2.67
C ALA A 63 0.94 5.34 2.48
N PHE A 64 -0.14 6.13 2.44
CA PHE A 64 -1.49 5.67 2.11
C PHE A 64 -1.52 5.02 0.72
N MET A 65 -0.97 5.67 -0.30
CA MET A 65 -0.99 5.15 -1.67
C MET A 65 -0.25 3.83 -1.80
N ILE A 66 0.91 3.66 -1.15
CA ILE A 66 1.62 2.37 -1.13
C ILE A 66 0.74 1.26 -0.53
N ARG A 67 0.12 1.53 0.62
CA ARG A 67 -0.76 0.54 1.26
C ARG A 67 -2.00 0.27 0.43
N PHE A 68 -2.57 1.30 -0.18
CA PHE A 68 -3.72 1.16 -1.07
C PHE A 68 -3.40 0.28 -2.28
N THR A 69 -2.23 0.42 -2.90
CA THR A 69 -1.80 -0.43 -4.01
C THR A 69 -1.75 -1.91 -3.61
N SER A 70 -1.13 -2.22 -2.46
CA SER A 70 -1.06 -3.61 -1.96
C SER A 70 -2.45 -4.22 -1.72
N VAL A 71 -3.36 -3.44 -1.18
CA VAL A 71 -4.72 -3.87 -0.87
C VAL A 71 -5.60 -3.92 -2.13
N ASN A 72 -5.35 -3.07 -3.12
CA ASN A 72 -6.00 -3.14 -4.42
C ASN A 72 -5.71 -4.48 -5.12
N VAL A 73 -4.48 -5.00 -5.01
CA VAL A 73 -4.14 -6.36 -5.47
C VAL A 73 -4.99 -7.42 -4.75
N CYS A 74 -5.18 -7.31 -3.44
CA CYS A 74 -6.04 -8.21 -2.68
C CYS A 74 -7.49 -8.19 -3.22
N SER A 75 -8.04 -7.00 -3.47
CA SER A 75 -9.38 -6.83 -4.06
C SER A 75 -9.51 -7.53 -5.42
N GLN A 76 -8.47 -7.50 -6.24
CA GLN A 76 -8.44 -8.19 -7.53
C GLN A 76 -8.45 -9.72 -7.37
N TYR A 77 -7.71 -10.26 -6.40
CA TYR A 77 -7.74 -11.69 -6.11
C TYR A 77 -9.10 -12.14 -5.61
N ILE A 78 -9.74 -11.37 -4.73
CA ILE A 78 -11.12 -11.63 -4.26
C ILE A 78 -12.09 -11.61 -5.44
N PHE A 79 -12.01 -10.57 -6.27
CA PHE A 79 -12.88 -10.46 -7.45
C PHE A 79 -12.73 -11.67 -8.39
N ARG A 80 -11.48 -12.06 -8.69
CA ARG A 80 -11.22 -13.22 -9.55
C ARG A 80 -11.74 -14.52 -8.93
N TYR A 81 -11.52 -14.71 -7.64
CA TYR A 81 -12.04 -15.89 -6.95
C TYR A 81 -13.56 -15.99 -7.07
N LEU A 82 -14.26 -14.90 -6.82
CA LEU A 82 -15.73 -14.88 -6.92
C LEU A 82 -16.21 -15.10 -8.35
N THR A 83 -15.54 -14.55 -9.34
CA THR A 83 -15.94 -14.66 -10.75
C THR A 83 -15.59 -16.03 -11.33
N VAL A 84 -14.36 -16.53 -11.11
CA VAL A 84 -13.85 -17.75 -11.74
C VAL A 84 -14.31 -19.00 -10.97
N VAL A 85 -14.14 -19.02 -9.65
CA VAL A 85 -14.39 -20.22 -8.83
C VAL A 85 -15.87 -20.32 -8.42
N ARG A 86 -16.47 -19.18 -8.05
CA ARG A 86 -17.86 -19.16 -7.58
C ARG A 86 -18.87 -18.82 -8.67
N SER A 87 -18.42 -18.49 -9.88
CA SER A 87 -19.27 -18.12 -11.03
C SER A 87 -20.29 -17.01 -10.69
N VAL A 88 -19.95 -16.14 -9.75
CA VAL A 88 -20.83 -15.04 -9.33
C VAL A 88 -20.77 -13.93 -10.37
N ASN A 89 -21.91 -13.51 -10.89
CA ASN A 89 -21.99 -12.37 -11.80
C ASN A 89 -21.85 -11.06 -11.00
N ILE A 90 -20.62 -10.56 -10.89
CA ILE A 90 -20.30 -9.36 -10.11
C ILE A 90 -20.63 -8.13 -10.92
N ARG A 91 -21.66 -7.38 -10.47
CA ARG A 91 -22.02 -6.07 -11.00
C ARG A 91 -21.07 -4.99 -10.43
N ARG A 92 -20.97 -3.84 -11.09
CA ARG A 92 -20.14 -2.69 -10.63
C ARG A 92 -20.35 -2.33 -9.16
N LYS A 93 -21.60 -2.40 -8.67
CA LYS A 93 -21.94 -2.12 -7.25
C LYS A 93 -21.24 -3.08 -6.26
N HIS A 94 -21.19 -4.37 -6.59
CA HIS A 94 -20.52 -5.38 -5.75
C HIS A 94 -19.00 -5.18 -5.75
N TYR A 95 -18.42 -4.85 -6.92
CA TYR A 95 -16.98 -4.53 -6.99
C TYR A 95 -16.64 -3.27 -6.15
N LEU A 96 -17.44 -2.22 -6.25
CA LEU A 96 -17.28 -1.03 -5.43
C LEU A 96 -17.37 -1.36 -3.93
N ALA A 97 -18.33 -2.21 -3.53
CA ALA A 97 -18.45 -2.66 -2.14
C ALA A 97 -17.21 -3.41 -1.64
N ILE A 98 -16.59 -4.25 -2.49
CA ILE A 98 -15.32 -4.92 -2.17
C ILE A 98 -14.22 -3.88 -1.95
N ILE A 99 -14.07 -2.89 -2.83
CA ILE A 99 -13.06 -1.84 -2.68
C ILE A 99 -13.28 -1.05 -1.38
N ILE A 100 -14.51 -0.63 -1.11
CA ILE A 100 -14.84 0.13 0.11
C ILE A 100 -14.55 -0.69 1.36
N SER A 101 -14.93 -1.98 1.39
CA SER A 101 -14.69 -2.84 2.56
C SER A 101 -13.21 -3.01 2.88
N VAL A 102 -12.38 -2.94 1.86
CA VAL A 102 -10.92 -3.06 1.98
C VAL A 102 -10.26 -1.71 2.26
N LEU A 103 -10.86 -0.61 1.80
CA LEU A 103 -10.37 0.75 2.02
C LEU A 103 -10.59 1.21 3.47
N LEU A 104 -11.72 0.86 4.08
CA LEU A 104 -12.04 1.27 5.46
C LEU A 104 -10.96 0.93 6.49
N PRO A 105 -10.41 -0.31 6.55
CA PRO A 105 -9.32 -0.65 7.46
C PRO A 105 -8.06 0.18 7.22
N ILE A 106 -7.78 0.56 5.97
CA ILE A 106 -6.62 1.40 5.64
C ILE A 106 -6.84 2.82 6.13
N ILE A 107 -8.03 3.39 5.92
CA ILE A 107 -8.35 4.73 6.43
C ILE A 107 -8.18 4.76 7.95
N LEU A 108 -8.67 3.74 8.65
CA LEU A 108 -8.50 3.63 10.09
C LEU A 108 -7.01 3.58 10.47
N LEU A 109 -6.20 2.78 9.78
CA LEU A 109 -4.76 2.72 10.01
C LEU A 109 -4.11 4.09 9.87
N PHE A 110 -4.45 4.83 8.81
CA PHE A 110 -3.85 6.15 8.56
C PHE A 110 -4.33 7.20 9.55
N THR A 111 -5.57 7.13 10.00
CA THR A 111 -6.07 7.98 11.09
C THR A 111 -5.28 7.72 12.38
N LEU A 112 -5.08 6.46 12.75
CA LEU A 112 -4.26 6.10 13.91
C LEU A 112 -2.81 6.54 13.75
N SER A 113 -2.22 6.35 12.57
CA SER A 113 -0.85 6.79 12.29
C SER A 113 -0.71 8.31 12.32
N PHE A 114 -1.68 9.04 11.79
CA PHE A 114 -1.71 10.49 11.85
C PHE A 114 -1.77 10.99 13.30
N LEU A 115 -2.68 10.45 14.10
CA LEU A 115 -2.84 10.85 15.50
C LEU A 115 -1.62 10.50 16.36
N SER A 116 -0.94 9.38 16.05
CA SER A 116 0.22 8.93 16.84
C SER A 116 1.53 9.62 16.49
N ASN A 117 1.67 10.10 15.26
CA ASN A 117 2.94 10.64 14.74
C ASN A 117 2.85 12.11 14.33
N ASN A 118 1.73 12.78 14.63
CA ASN A 118 1.60 14.20 14.32
C ASN A 118 2.75 15.01 14.95
N PRO A 119 3.55 15.73 14.14
CA PRO A 119 4.67 16.52 14.66
C PRO A 119 4.14 17.63 15.57
N THR A 120 4.69 17.67 16.79
CA THR A 120 4.47 18.76 17.73
C THR A 120 5.73 19.60 17.81
N PRO A 121 5.64 20.92 18.11
CA PRO A 121 6.82 21.78 18.21
C PRO A 121 7.89 21.24 19.16
N GLU A 122 7.49 20.54 20.22
CA GLU A 122 8.40 19.91 21.19
C GLU A 122 9.16 18.70 20.62
N ASN A 123 8.57 17.99 19.65
CA ASN A 123 9.15 16.79 19.05
C ASN A 123 9.96 17.09 17.79
N GLU A 124 9.62 18.15 17.09
CA GLU A 124 10.24 18.54 15.83
C GLU A 124 11.74 18.82 16.00
N HIS A 125 12.10 19.53 17.05
CA HIS A 125 13.48 19.86 17.36
C HIS A 125 14.34 18.60 17.62
N LEU A 126 13.85 17.67 18.44
CA LEU A 126 14.58 16.45 18.78
C LEU A 126 14.78 15.54 17.57
N THR A 127 13.78 15.45 16.71
CA THR A 127 13.82 14.60 15.52
C THR A 127 14.85 15.11 14.51
N ASN A 128 14.92 16.40 14.29
CA ASN A 128 15.85 17.01 13.35
C ASN A 128 17.31 16.88 13.80
N TYR A 129 17.62 17.07 15.07
CA TYR A 129 18.97 16.95 15.61
C TYR A 129 19.52 15.54 15.50
N GLU A 130 18.77 14.55 15.92
CA GLU A 130 19.17 13.14 15.85
C GLU A 130 19.36 12.68 14.40
N LEU A 131 18.48 13.11 13.49
CA LEU A 131 18.59 12.80 12.07
C LEU A 131 19.89 13.36 11.48
N THR A 132 20.28 14.57 11.86
CA THR A 132 21.51 15.20 11.41
C THR A 132 22.74 14.40 11.83
N GLN A 133 22.75 13.91 13.07
CA GLN A 133 23.85 13.06 13.56
C GLN A 133 23.92 11.73 12.82
N ILE A 134 22.77 11.10 12.53
CA ILE A 134 22.72 9.82 11.82
C ILE A 134 23.19 9.97 10.37
N LEU A 135 22.86 11.08 9.72
CA LEU A 135 23.21 11.33 8.32
C LEU A 135 24.60 11.94 8.13
N GLU A 136 25.34 12.24 9.21
CA GLU A 136 26.65 12.88 9.17
C GLU A 136 26.71 14.15 8.28
N ILE A 137 25.62 14.93 8.28
CA ILE A 137 25.52 16.13 7.46
C ILE A 137 26.26 17.28 8.14
N ASP A 138 27.40 17.68 7.55
CA ASP A 138 28.14 18.85 7.98
C ASP A 138 27.38 20.16 7.70
N ASN A 139 27.51 21.13 8.60
CA ASN A 139 26.95 22.49 8.48
C ASN A 139 25.42 22.58 8.35
N TYR A 140 24.74 21.76 9.08
CA TYR A 140 23.30 21.73 9.10
C TYR A 140 22.69 22.91 9.87
N THR A 141 21.86 23.71 9.21
CA THR A 141 20.99 24.70 9.87
C THR A 141 19.59 24.09 10.01
N MET A 142 19.09 24.01 11.25
CA MET A 142 17.80 23.36 11.60
C MET A 142 16.60 23.93 10.83
N GLU A 143 16.72 25.10 10.23
CA GLU A 143 15.66 25.78 9.49
C GLU A 143 15.32 25.12 8.14
N ASN A 144 16.21 24.31 7.59
CA ASN A 144 16.10 23.78 6.23
C ASN A 144 15.70 22.30 6.13
N TYR A 145 15.48 21.61 7.24
CA TYR A 145 15.21 20.18 7.23
C TYR A 145 13.90 19.79 7.89
N VAL A 146 13.33 18.80 7.28
CA VAL A 146 11.98 18.39 7.47
C VAL A 146 11.85 17.17 8.31
N VAL A 147 10.88 17.27 9.12
CA VAL A 147 10.11 16.27 9.81
C VAL A 147 10.60 14.84 9.60
N GLY A 148 11.57 14.44 10.41
CA GLY A 148 11.73 13.02 10.67
C GLY A 148 10.52 12.54 11.47
N MET A 149 9.76 11.60 10.95
CA MET A 149 8.78 10.91 11.74
C MET A 149 9.50 9.91 12.64
N ARG A 150 9.80 10.33 13.85
CA ARG A 150 10.26 9.40 14.88
C ARG A 150 9.08 8.60 15.37
N THR A 151 9.14 7.29 15.26
CA THR A 151 8.18 6.41 15.88
C THR A 151 8.38 6.47 17.40
N ARG A 152 7.71 7.42 18.04
CA ARG A 152 7.73 7.50 19.50
C ARG A 152 7.05 6.26 20.07
N SER A 153 7.59 5.66 21.10
CA SER A 153 6.98 4.52 21.80
C SER A 153 5.80 4.98 22.67
N THR A 154 4.81 5.59 22.05
CA THR A 154 3.51 5.85 22.69
C THR A 154 2.64 4.61 22.55
N ASN A 155 1.72 4.42 23.49
CA ASN A 155 0.75 3.31 23.42
C ASN A 155 -0.01 3.32 22.07
N LEU A 156 -0.34 4.50 21.55
CA LEU A 156 -1.05 4.66 20.28
C LEU A 156 -0.18 4.26 19.08
N SER A 157 1.10 4.62 19.07
CA SER A 157 2.07 4.22 18.05
C SER A 157 2.25 2.70 18.03
N SER A 158 2.35 2.06 19.20
CA SER A 158 2.42 0.61 19.32
C SER A 158 1.16 -0.08 18.78
N ILE A 159 -0.03 0.47 19.06
CA ILE A 159 -1.31 -0.04 18.55
C ILE A 159 -1.36 0.11 17.02
N SER A 160 -0.99 1.28 16.49
CA SER A 160 -0.95 1.54 15.05
C SER A 160 -0.02 0.56 14.32
N SER A 161 1.18 0.31 14.85
CA SER A 161 2.16 -0.64 14.29
C SER A 161 1.64 -2.08 14.30
N LYS A 162 1.07 -2.53 15.42
CA LYS A 162 0.46 -3.88 15.52
C LYS A 162 -0.71 -4.04 14.56
N TYR A 163 -1.55 -3.01 14.44
CA TYR A 163 -2.66 -3.00 13.50
C TYR A 163 -2.19 -3.04 12.03
N ALA A 164 -1.14 -2.30 11.69
CA ALA A 164 -0.52 -2.35 10.37
C ALA A 164 0.00 -3.76 10.02
N THR A 165 0.70 -4.41 10.97
CA THR A 165 1.19 -5.78 10.81
C THR A 165 0.04 -6.77 10.63
N PHE A 166 -1.01 -6.65 11.43
CA PHE A 166 -2.21 -7.48 11.33
C PHE A 166 -2.92 -7.34 9.98
N LEU A 167 -3.11 -6.11 9.50
CA LEU A 167 -3.68 -5.86 8.17
C LEU A 167 -2.83 -6.44 7.04
N THR A 168 -1.52 -6.31 7.15
CA THR A 168 -0.58 -6.89 6.18
C THR A 168 -0.72 -8.41 6.15
N PHE A 169 -0.73 -9.05 7.30
CA PHE A 169 -0.89 -10.50 7.41
C PHE A 169 -2.21 -10.98 6.80
N ILE A 170 -3.33 -10.32 7.10
CA ILE A 170 -4.64 -10.65 6.52
C ILE A 170 -4.61 -10.48 4.99
N THR A 171 -4.09 -9.37 4.50
CA THR A 171 -4.03 -9.08 3.06
C THR A 171 -3.28 -10.16 2.31
N TYR A 172 -2.09 -10.54 2.76
CA TYR A 172 -1.31 -11.60 2.12
C TYR A 172 -1.96 -12.98 2.27
N SER A 173 -2.58 -13.28 3.41
CA SER A 173 -3.31 -14.53 3.60
C SER A 173 -4.45 -14.67 2.59
N ILE A 174 -5.23 -13.62 2.37
CA ILE A 174 -6.31 -13.61 1.38
C ILE A 174 -5.75 -13.81 -0.04
N ILE A 175 -4.67 -13.12 -0.40
CA ILE A 175 -4.03 -13.25 -1.71
C ILE A 175 -3.60 -14.70 -1.95
N ILE A 176 -2.92 -15.32 -0.98
CA ILE A 176 -2.43 -16.69 -1.07
C ILE A 176 -3.60 -17.68 -1.18
N ILE A 177 -4.59 -17.59 -0.30
CA ILE A 177 -5.75 -18.48 -0.29
C ILE A 177 -6.52 -18.38 -1.61
N CYS A 178 -6.86 -17.16 -2.04
CA CYS A 178 -7.55 -16.95 -3.30
C CYS A 178 -6.71 -17.43 -4.50
N GLY A 179 -5.41 -17.16 -4.50
CA GLY A 179 -4.50 -17.59 -5.56
C GLY A 179 -4.43 -19.12 -5.70
N ILE A 180 -4.24 -19.84 -4.58
CA ILE A 180 -4.21 -21.29 -4.56
C ILE A 180 -5.56 -21.87 -5.05
N ARG A 181 -6.68 -21.34 -4.56
CA ARG A 181 -8.02 -21.81 -4.95
C ARG A 181 -8.31 -21.59 -6.42
N ILE A 182 -7.94 -20.44 -6.98
CA ILE A 182 -8.10 -20.17 -8.42
C ILE A 182 -7.25 -21.14 -9.24
N GLN A 183 -5.97 -21.35 -8.85
CA GLN A 183 -5.10 -22.29 -9.58
C GLN A 183 -5.61 -23.73 -9.52
N TYR A 184 -6.07 -24.18 -8.36
CA TYR A 184 -6.63 -25.51 -8.19
C TYR A 184 -7.88 -25.70 -9.06
N PHE A 185 -8.81 -24.74 -9.02
CA PHE A 185 -10.03 -24.78 -9.83
C PHE A 185 -9.72 -24.87 -11.33
N VAL A 186 -8.84 -24.01 -11.84
CA VAL A 186 -8.49 -23.98 -13.28
C VAL A 186 -7.76 -25.25 -13.73
N ARG A 187 -7.00 -25.90 -12.83
CA ARG A 187 -6.26 -27.13 -13.18
C ARG A 187 -7.11 -28.39 -13.08
N CYS A 188 -7.94 -28.49 -12.06
CA CYS A 188 -8.59 -29.76 -11.67
C CYS A 188 -10.10 -29.77 -11.88
N GLU A 189 -10.78 -28.63 -11.72
CA GLU A 189 -12.25 -28.61 -11.70
C GLU A 189 -12.88 -28.02 -12.96
N TYR A 190 -12.14 -27.18 -13.70
CA TYR A 190 -12.70 -26.54 -14.89
C TYR A 190 -12.80 -27.50 -16.07
N ILE A 191 -14.02 -27.85 -16.46
CA ILE A 191 -14.37 -28.69 -17.61
C ILE A 191 -15.14 -27.81 -18.60
N GLY A 192 -14.45 -27.01 -19.39
CA GLY A 192 -15.08 -26.12 -20.37
C GLY A 192 -14.38 -26.15 -21.74
N PRO A 193 -15.09 -25.74 -22.82
CA PRO A 193 -14.59 -25.82 -24.19
C PRO A 193 -13.33 -24.96 -24.47
N ASN A 194 -12.99 -24.01 -23.57
CA ASN A 194 -11.85 -23.10 -23.72
C ASN A 194 -10.78 -23.30 -22.65
N LEU A 195 -10.56 -24.54 -22.21
CA LEU A 195 -9.65 -24.90 -21.10
C LEU A 195 -8.23 -24.37 -21.33
N GLU A 196 -7.68 -24.50 -22.52
CA GLU A 196 -6.32 -24.03 -22.83
C GLU A 196 -6.19 -22.52 -22.76
N ILE A 197 -7.19 -21.79 -23.28
CA ILE A 197 -7.24 -20.34 -23.24
C ILE A 197 -7.33 -19.87 -21.79
N MET A 198 -8.21 -20.47 -20.99
CA MET A 198 -8.36 -20.14 -19.56
C MET A 198 -7.07 -20.41 -18.78
N ARG A 199 -6.37 -21.53 -19.04
CA ARG A 199 -5.07 -21.81 -18.41
C ARG A 199 -4.01 -20.79 -18.78
N LYS A 200 -3.91 -20.43 -20.07
CA LYS A 200 -2.96 -19.43 -20.56
C LYS A 200 -3.22 -18.04 -19.95
N VAL A 201 -4.46 -17.59 -19.99
CA VAL A 201 -4.88 -16.31 -19.41
C VAL A 201 -4.65 -16.30 -17.90
N ASN A 202 -5.03 -17.36 -17.18
CA ASN A 202 -4.81 -17.46 -15.74
C ASN A 202 -3.33 -17.40 -15.37
N LYS A 203 -2.46 -18.07 -16.16
CA LYS A 203 -1.01 -18.04 -15.96
C LYS A 203 -0.45 -16.61 -16.13
N GLN A 204 -0.82 -15.93 -17.21
CA GLN A 204 -0.37 -14.56 -17.47
C GLN A 204 -0.79 -13.59 -16.37
N ILE A 205 -2.06 -13.62 -15.99
CA ILE A 205 -2.57 -12.74 -14.95
C ILE A 205 -1.93 -13.06 -13.58
N SER A 206 -1.73 -14.34 -13.26
CA SER A 206 -1.04 -14.71 -12.02
C SER A 206 0.38 -14.19 -11.98
N ILE A 207 1.12 -14.21 -13.09
CA ILE A 207 2.48 -13.66 -13.17
C ILE A 207 2.46 -12.15 -12.90
N VAL A 208 1.54 -11.40 -13.54
CA VAL A 208 1.43 -9.95 -13.35
C VAL A 208 1.11 -9.61 -11.88
N LEU A 209 0.14 -10.28 -11.28
CA LEU A 209 -0.22 -10.04 -9.89
C LEU A 209 0.88 -10.43 -8.90
N TRP A 210 1.61 -11.52 -9.16
CA TRP A 210 2.77 -11.90 -8.35
C TRP A 210 3.94 -10.92 -8.49
N SER A 211 4.16 -10.35 -9.68
CA SER A 211 5.19 -9.31 -9.84
C SER A 211 4.84 -8.05 -9.06
N GLN A 212 3.57 -7.65 -9.03
CA GLN A 212 3.13 -6.52 -8.22
C GLN A 212 3.35 -6.76 -6.72
N VAL A 213 3.04 -7.95 -6.20
CA VAL A 213 3.29 -8.32 -4.80
C VAL A 213 4.78 -8.21 -4.43
N LYS A 214 5.69 -8.59 -5.35
CA LYS A 214 7.14 -8.52 -5.12
C LYS A 214 7.71 -7.10 -5.12
N ILE A 215 7.13 -6.17 -5.86
CA ILE A 215 7.61 -4.79 -5.94
C ILE A 215 7.38 -4.03 -4.63
N PHE A 216 6.38 -4.45 -3.83
CA PHE A 216 5.98 -3.78 -2.60
C PHE A 216 6.51 -4.46 -1.31
N GLN A 217 7.41 -5.42 -1.42
CA GLN A 217 8.21 -5.99 -0.33
C GLN A 217 9.60 -5.34 -0.24
#